data_0fff71708bd2126f25f1a10be1b07cd4
#
_entry.id   0fff71708bd2126f25f1a10be1b07cd4
#
_cell.length_a   1.000
_cell.length_b   1.000
_cell.length_c   1.000
_cell.angle_alpha   90.00
_cell.angle_beta   90.00
_cell.angle_gamma   90.00
#
_symmetry.space_group_name_H-M   'P 1'
#
loop_
_entity.id
_entity.type
_entity.pdbx_description
1 polymer ?
#
loop_
_entity_poly.entity_id
_entity_poly.type
_entity_poly.pdbx_seq_one_letter_code
_entity_poly.pdbx_strand_id
1 'polypeptide(L)'
;MSCFSGVLNQSDAFASLNRAWTTGSRPVGAVGLSETGKALVLHALYEQQKKPLLVLTPDEASAVKLTEDLRTLQGDVLLYPAREMNFVQVAGASHEYELLRLDVLSRMAAGAYTAVVAPVAAACQLTMPPAELLERTRTVKVGDDVPPGQLVQALVAAGYVRHDQVDGTSQFALRGGILDIFPPGRTEPVRLEFWGDTIESMTAFDLATQRRTEALNSLRITPSAEVLFADAEKTAKAIEALAAGLRGKATKAREKLLTDADNLRKTGTLPCKDKYLPLVYQSNGLFDYCNGLLAVCDSAKVKEDNVIGTLEQGECVHVERPVTLQI
;
A
#
# COMPACT_ATOMS: atom_id res chain seq x y z
N MET A 1 14.11 11.80 23.66
CA MET A 1 12.85 11.60 24.40
C MET A 1 12.05 12.88 24.29
N SER A 2 10.82 12.77 23.80
CA SER A 2 9.92 13.93 23.78
C SER A 2 9.53 14.29 25.22
N CYS A 3 9.17 15.56 25.47
CA CYS A 3 8.73 16.02 26.80
C CYS A 3 7.52 15.21 27.30
N PHE A 4 6.68 14.75 26.39
CA PHE A 4 5.46 13.97 26.69
C PHE A 4 5.73 12.54 27.13
N SER A 5 6.74 11.86 26.55
CA SER A 5 7.12 10.50 26.99
C SER A 5 7.71 10.53 28.41
N GLY A 6 8.37 11.62 28.82
CA GLY A 6 8.86 11.82 30.18
C GLY A 6 7.73 11.87 31.23
N VAL A 7 6.61 12.55 30.91
CA VAL A 7 5.45 12.65 31.82
C VAL A 7 4.71 11.32 31.90
N LEU A 8 4.50 10.64 30.77
CA LEU A 8 3.82 9.33 30.75
C LEU A 8 4.61 8.26 31.50
N ASN A 9 5.93 8.27 31.42
CA ASN A 9 6.80 7.33 32.14
C ASN A 9 6.71 7.47 33.68
N GLN A 10 6.23 8.60 34.19
CA GLN A 10 5.96 8.81 35.63
C GLN A 10 4.57 8.27 36.06
N SER A 11 3.72 7.88 35.11
CA SER A 11 2.40 7.32 35.40
C SER A 11 2.52 5.84 35.75
N ASP A 12 1.99 5.44 36.91
CA ASP A 12 1.92 4.03 37.34
C ASP A 12 1.12 3.17 36.36
N ALA A 13 0.09 3.74 35.75
CA ALA A 13 -0.74 3.06 34.74
C ALA A 13 0.09 2.73 33.49
N PHE A 14 0.88 3.70 32.99
CA PHE A 14 1.74 3.47 31.84
C PHE A 14 2.90 2.52 32.15
N ALA A 15 3.49 2.62 33.35
CA ALA A 15 4.51 1.68 33.81
C ALA A 15 3.97 0.25 33.90
N SER A 16 2.71 0.09 34.34
CA SER A 16 2.04 -1.20 34.39
C SER A 16 1.75 -1.77 33.00
N LEU A 17 1.27 -0.94 32.06
CA LEU A 17 1.09 -1.29 30.66
C LEU A 17 2.40 -1.80 30.03
N ASN A 18 3.48 -1.03 30.19
CA ASN A 18 4.79 -1.39 29.65
C ASN A 18 5.36 -2.66 30.29
N ARG A 19 5.15 -2.87 31.57
CA ARG A 19 5.55 -4.09 32.28
C ARG A 19 4.77 -5.30 31.76
N ALA A 20 3.44 -5.21 31.66
CA ALA A 20 2.60 -6.28 31.09
C ALA A 20 3.04 -6.63 29.67
N TRP A 21 3.40 -5.63 28.87
CA TRP A 21 3.94 -5.80 27.53
C TRP A 21 5.27 -6.57 27.51
N THR A 22 6.23 -6.18 28.38
CA THR A 22 7.55 -6.80 28.42
C THR A 22 7.57 -8.19 29.04
N THR A 23 6.65 -8.49 29.98
CA THR A 23 6.54 -9.81 30.62
C THR A 23 5.80 -10.85 29.79
N GLY A 24 5.27 -10.46 28.61
CA GLY A 24 4.66 -11.40 27.68
C GLY A 24 3.19 -11.76 27.95
N SER A 25 2.52 -11.09 28.90
CA SER A 25 1.06 -11.20 29.10
C SER A 25 0.35 -10.51 27.93
N ARG A 26 -0.17 -11.25 26.96
CA ARG A 26 -0.77 -10.70 25.74
C ARG A 26 -2.16 -11.31 25.50
N PRO A 27 -3.14 -10.60 24.94
CA PRO A 27 -3.11 -9.16 24.61
C PRO A 27 -3.11 -8.26 25.88
N VAL A 28 -2.55 -7.06 25.75
CA VAL A 28 -2.55 -6.04 26.81
C VAL A 28 -3.58 -4.98 26.44
N GLY A 29 -4.47 -4.63 27.38
CA GLY A 29 -5.52 -3.63 27.17
C GLY A 29 -5.27 -2.37 27.99
N ALA A 30 -5.53 -1.20 27.39
CA ALA A 30 -5.65 0.07 28.08
C ALA A 30 -7.06 0.63 27.83
N VAL A 31 -7.72 1.10 28.87
CA VAL A 31 -9.09 1.63 28.81
C VAL A 31 -9.15 3.03 29.39
N GLY A 32 -10.15 3.80 28.98
CA GLY A 32 -10.37 5.17 29.49
C GLY A 32 -9.47 6.22 28.87
N LEU A 33 -8.83 5.93 27.72
CA LEU A 33 -8.03 6.90 26.98
C LEU A 33 -8.94 7.81 26.13
N SER A 34 -8.64 9.11 26.16
CA SER A 34 -9.17 10.05 25.17
C SER A 34 -8.49 9.85 23.81
N GLU A 35 -9.01 10.45 22.73
CA GLU A 35 -8.39 10.34 21.40
C GLU A 35 -6.92 10.77 21.42
N THR A 36 -6.63 11.95 21.97
CA THR A 36 -5.24 12.41 22.14
C THR A 36 -4.44 11.50 23.08
N GLY A 37 -5.07 10.93 24.09
CA GLY A 37 -4.46 9.96 25.01
C GLY A 37 -3.99 8.69 24.28
N LYS A 38 -4.74 8.21 23.29
CA LYS A 38 -4.34 7.08 22.44
C LYS A 38 -3.05 7.40 21.68
N ALA A 39 -2.99 8.57 21.03
CA ALA A 39 -1.80 8.99 20.29
C ALA A 39 -0.56 9.11 21.18
N LEU A 40 -0.70 9.69 22.38
CA LEU A 40 0.38 9.81 23.35
C LEU A 40 0.91 8.45 23.84
N VAL A 41 0.02 7.51 24.15
CA VAL A 41 0.39 6.15 24.59
C VAL A 41 1.09 5.40 23.46
N LEU A 42 0.58 5.45 22.24
CA LEU A 42 1.20 4.82 21.06
C LEU A 42 2.59 5.41 20.78
N HIS A 43 2.73 6.72 20.83
CA HIS A 43 4.03 7.38 20.69
C HIS A 43 5.01 6.93 21.78
N ALA A 44 4.59 6.89 23.05
CA ALA A 44 5.44 6.46 24.13
C ALA A 44 5.86 4.98 24.02
N LEU A 45 4.98 4.12 23.54
CA LEU A 45 5.32 2.71 23.24
C LEU A 45 6.35 2.61 22.11
N TYR A 46 6.19 3.37 21.03
CA TYR A 46 7.18 3.43 19.95
C TYR A 46 8.55 3.90 20.49
N GLU A 47 8.58 4.98 21.29
CA GLU A 47 9.81 5.51 21.86
C GLU A 47 10.55 4.49 22.74
N GLN A 48 9.81 3.67 23.48
CA GLN A 48 10.41 2.66 24.37
C GLN A 48 10.82 1.38 23.64
N GLN A 49 9.99 0.89 22.73
CA GLN A 49 10.22 -0.40 22.06
C GLN A 49 11.10 -0.25 20.82
N LYS A 50 11.18 0.95 20.24
CA LYS A 50 11.87 1.23 18.97
C LYS A 50 11.45 0.30 17.84
N LYS A 51 10.20 -0.16 17.88
CA LYS A 51 9.56 -0.99 16.86
C LYS A 51 8.43 -0.21 16.21
N PRO A 52 8.29 -0.26 14.89
CA PRO A 52 7.20 0.43 14.22
C PRO A 52 5.84 -0.14 14.66
N LEU A 53 4.81 0.69 14.52
CA LEU A 53 3.45 0.36 14.91
C LEU A 53 2.58 0.12 13.67
N LEU A 54 1.72 -0.90 13.71
CA LEU A 54 0.53 -1.01 12.88
C LEU A 54 -0.67 -0.77 13.78
N VAL A 55 -1.43 0.29 13.51
CA VAL A 55 -2.56 0.73 14.34
C VAL A 55 -3.85 0.57 13.55
N LEU A 56 -4.77 -0.25 14.07
CA LEU A 56 -6.09 -0.44 13.49
C LEU A 56 -7.11 0.45 14.17
N THR A 57 -7.96 1.10 13.37
CA THR A 57 -9.09 1.93 13.81
C THR A 57 -10.40 1.36 13.27
N PRO A 58 -11.55 1.69 13.89
CA PRO A 58 -12.85 1.23 13.40
C PRO A 58 -13.15 1.71 11.98
N ASP A 59 -12.88 2.98 11.70
CA ASP A 59 -13.28 3.66 10.49
C ASP A 59 -12.18 4.60 9.95
N GLU A 60 -12.40 5.11 8.74
CA GLU A 60 -11.50 6.01 8.02
C GLU A 60 -11.31 7.36 8.76
N ALA A 61 -12.39 7.92 9.31
CA ALA A 61 -12.32 9.21 10.01
C ALA A 61 -11.43 9.12 11.25
N SER A 62 -11.57 8.03 12.01
CA SER A 62 -10.70 7.73 13.16
C SER A 62 -9.24 7.52 12.73
N ALA A 63 -9.02 6.84 11.59
CA ALA A 63 -7.67 6.63 11.05
C ALA A 63 -6.99 7.96 10.67
N VAL A 64 -7.69 8.82 9.95
CA VAL A 64 -7.19 10.15 9.55
C VAL A 64 -6.81 10.96 10.77
N LYS A 65 -7.74 11.10 11.74
CA LYS A 65 -7.51 11.88 12.94
C LYS A 65 -6.33 11.38 13.76
N LEU A 66 -6.27 10.07 14.00
CA LEU A 66 -5.16 9.47 14.77
C LEU A 66 -3.82 9.62 14.03
N THR A 67 -3.82 9.54 12.70
CA THR A 67 -2.63 9.79 11.89
C THR A 67 -2.11 11.22 12.07
N GLU A 68 -3.01 12.21 12.03
CA GLU A 68 -2.67 13.62 12.25
C GLU A 68 -2.12 13.84 13.66
N ASP A 69 -2.80 13.31 14.68
CA ASP A 69 -2.35 13.39 16.07
C ASP A 69 -0.94 12.77 16.25
N LEU A 70 -0.70 11.59 15.69
CA LEU A 70 0.61 10.94 15.77
C LEU A 70 1.70 11.71 15.00
N ARG A 71 1.37 12.31 13.85
CA ARG A 71 2.32 13.13 13.08
C ARG A 71 2.83 14.35 13.84
N THR A 72 2.05 14.86 14.80
CA THR A 72 2.53 15.95 15.68
C THR A 72 3.56 15.50 16.71
N LEU A 73 3.60 14.19 17.01
CA LEU A 73 4.45 13.60 18.03
C LEU A 73 5.70 12.92 17.46
N GLN A 74 5.59 12.34 16.26
CA GLN A 74 6.67 11.59 15.62
C GLN A 74 6.60 11.69 14.09
N GLY A 75 7.75 11.56 13.42
CA GLY A 75 7.82 11.54 11.95
C GLY A 75 7.42 10.21 11.36
N ASP A 76 7.29 10.18 10.03
CA ASP A 76 7.06 8.96 9.23
C ASP A 76 5.84 8.13 9.64
N VAL A 77 4.75 8.83 10.01
CA VAL A 77 3.43 8.24 10.26
C VAL A 77 2.62 8.21 8.98
N LEU A 78 2.17 7.03 8.59
CA LEU A 78 1.48 6.76 7.33
C LEU A 78 0.02 6.42 7.55
N LEU A 79 -0.85 6.91 6.67
CA LEU A 79 -2.24 6.49 6.59
C LEU A 79 -2.38 5.45 5.46
N TYR A 80 -2.91 4.28 5.78
CA TYR A 80 -3.23 3.25 4.79
C TYR A 80 -4.75 3.20 4.59
N PRO A 81 -5.28 3.79 3.51
CA PRO A 81 -6.72 3.92 3.32
C PRO A 81 -7.35 2.61 2.80
N ALA A 82 -8.67 2.49 2.99
CA ALA A 82 -9.44 1.43 2.35
C ALA A 82 -9.51 1.68 0.84
N ARG A 83 -9.47 0.58 0.06
CA ARG A 83 -9.72 0.61 -1.37
C ARG A 83 -11.20 0.61 -1.64
N GLU A 84 -11.65 1.50 -2.51
CA GLU A 84 -12.97 1.39 -3.09
C GLU A 84 -12.98 0.29 -4.16
N MET A 85 -13.84 -0.71 -3.97
CA MET A 85 -13.97 -1.82 -4.91
C MET A 85 -14.85 -1.40 -6.10
N ASN A 86 -14.21 -1.08 -7.21
CA ASN A 86 -14.91 -0.73 -8.44
C ASN A 86 -15.19 -1.97 -9.30
N PHE A 87 -16.44 -2.47 -9.26
CA PHE A 87 -16.88 -3.60 -10.10
C PHE A 87 -17.31 -3.20 -11.52
N VAL A 88 -17.48 -1.91 -11.76
CA VAL A 88 -17.85 -1.32 -13.03
C VAL A 88 -16.84 -0.22 -13.38
N GLN A 89 -16.48 -0.14 -14.65
CA GLN A 89 -15.61 0.93 -15.12
C GLN A 89 -16.32 2.28 -15.00
N VAL A 90 -15.82 3.13 -14.11
CA VAL A 90 -16.29 4.50 -13.95
C VAL A 90 -15.30 5.42 -14.67
N ALA A 91 -15.78 6.19 -15.64
CA ALA A 91 -14.95 7.17 -16.32
C ALA A 91 -14.46 8.22 -15.30
N GLY A 92 -13.13 8.44 -15.22
CA GLY A 92 -12.56 9.39 -14.27
C GLY A 92 -12.39 8.86 -12.84
N ALA A 93 -12.48 7.54 -12.61
CA ALA A 93 -12.14 6.96 -11.31
C ALA A 93 -10.71 7.38 -10.91
N SER A 94 -10.57 7.97 -9.73
CA SER A 94 -9.27 8.37 -9.20
C SER A 94 -8.47 7.13 -8.78
N HIS A 95 -7.23 7.03 -9.24
CA HIS A 95 -6.27 6.03 -8.78
C HIS A 95 -5.44 6.51 -7.58
N GLU A 96 -5.77 7.67 -7.03
CA GLU A 96 -5.00 8.31 -5.97
C GLU A 96 -4.89 7.43 -4.72
N TYR A 97 -6.00 6.80 -4.29
CA TYR A 97 -5.99 5.86 -3.17
C TYR A 97 -5.13 4.62 -3.43
N GLU A 98 -5.15 4.07 -4.65
CA GLU A 98 -4.30 2.94 -5.04
C GLU A 98 -2.81 3.32 -4.92
N LEU A 99 -2.44 4.50 -5.42
CA LEU A 99 -1.07 5.01 -5.38
C LEU A 99 -0.62 5.31 -3.95
N LEU A 100 -1.50 5.87 -3.11
CA LEU A 100 -1.22 6.10 -1.70
C LEU A 100 -0.97 4.78 -0.96
N ARG A 101 -1.79 3.75 -1.21
CA ARG A 101 -1.60 2.40 -0.63
C ARG A 101 -0.26 1.81 -1.04
N LEU A 102 0.10 1.89 -2.31
CA LEU A 102 1.38 1.40 -2.85
C LEU A 102 2.58 2.12 -2.23
N ASP A 103 2.50 3.44 -2.01
CA ASP A 103 3.55 4.19 -1.31
C ASP A 103 3.72 3.67 0.11
N VAL A 104 2.61 3.52 0.87
CA VAL A 104 2.64 2.98 2.23
C VAL A 104 3.24 1.58 2.26
N LEU A 105 2.78 0.66 1.40
CA LEU A 105 3.30 -0.71 1.32
C LEU A 105 4.79 -0.73 0.97
N SER A 106 5.23 0.14 0.05
CA SER A 106 6.62 0.28 -0.34
C SER A 106 7.50 0.77 0.81
N ARG A 107 7.01 1.73 1.59
CA ARG A 107 7.71 2.24 2.78
C ARG A 107 7.74 1.21 3.91
N MET A 108 6.64 0.47 4.12
CA MET A 108 6.60 -0.66 5.06
C MET A 108 7.62 -1.75 4.70
N ALA A 109 7.66 -2.16 3.43
CA ALA A 109 8.62 -3.15 2.93
C ALA A 109 10.09 -2.69 3.10
N ALA A 110 10.33 -1.37 3.03
CA ALA A 110 11.65 -0.78 3.24
C ALA A 110 11.98 -0.52 4.72
N GLY A 111 11.04 -0.71 5.65
CA GLY A 111 11.21 -0.34 7.06
C GLY A 111 11.27 1.18 7.29
N ALA A 112 10.80 2.00 6.36
CA ALA A 112 10.87 3.46 6.37
C ALA A 112 9.58 4.07 6.93
N TYR A 113 9.19 3.68 8.14
CA TYR A 113 8.01 4.18 8.84
C TYR A 113 8.15 4.00 10.36
N THR A 114 7.44 4.83 11.12
CA THR A 114 7.34 4.72 12.58
C THR A 114 5.97 4.16 12.99
N ALA A 115 4.93 4.54 12.28
CA ALA A 115 3.59 4.00 12.46
C ALA A 115 2.83 3.97 11.13
N VAL A 116 1.98 2.96 10.96
CA VAL A 116 0.94 2.90 9.92
C VAL A 116 -0.39 2.82 10.63
N VAL A 117 -1.29 3.75 10.31
CA VAL A 117 -2.66 3.74 10.81
C VAL A 117 -3.59 3.33 9.67
N ALA A 118 -4.45 2.37 9.93
CA ALA A 118 -5.37 1.82 8.93
C ALA A 118 -6.75 1.57 9.53
N PRO A 119 -7.84 1.89 8.85
CA PRO A 119 -9.15 1.37 9.23
C PRO A 119 -9.15 -0.16 9.06
N VAL A 120 -9.89 -0.86 9.89
CA VAL A 120 -9.98 -2.34 9.85
C VAL A 120 -10.41 -2.83 8.46
N ALA A 121 -11.31 -2.12 7.81
CA ALA A 121 -11.75 -2.42 6.44
C ALA A 121 -10.59 -2.44 5.43
N ALA A 122 -9.62 -1.51 5.54
CA ALA A 122 -8.43 -1.51 4.70
C ALA A 122 -7.47 -2.66 5.02
N ALA A 123 -7.29 -2.95 6.32
CA ALA A 123 -6.37 -4.00 6.78
C ALA A 123 -6.83 -5.41 6.40
N CYS A 124 -8.15 -5.62 6.26
CA CYS A 124 -8.75 -6.88 5.82
C CYS A 124 -8.74 -7.07 4.30
N GLN A 125 -8.42 -6.04 3.51
CA GLN A 125 -8.34 -6.15 2.06
C GLN A 125 -7.07 -6.86 1.64
N LEU A 126 -7.19 -7.72 0.60
CA LEU A 126 -6.04 -8.35 -0.04
C LEU A 126 -5.18 -7.29 -0.74
N THR A 127 -3.88 -7.54 -0.79
CA THR A 127 -2.91 -6.69 -1.47
C THR A 127 -1.75 -7.52 -2.03
N MET A 128 -0.90 -6.88 -2.81
CA MET A 128 0.33 -7.48 -3.35
C MET A 128 1.20 -8.03 -2.21
N PRO A 129 1.80 -9.22 -2.35
CA PRO A 129 2.74 -9.75 -1.37
C PRO A 129 4.00 -8.88 -1.24
N PRO A 130 4.61 -8.75 -0.03
CA PRO A 130 5.85 -7.98 0.14
C PRO A 130 6.99 -8.43 -0.78
N ALA A 131 7.14 -9.74 -0.99
CA ALA A 131 8.16 -10.29 -1.86
C ALA A 131 7.98 -9.84 -3.33
N GLU A 132 6.74 -9.87 -3.84
CA GLU A 132 6.43 -9.42 -5.20
C GLU A 132 6.61 -7.91 -5.35
N LEU A 133 6.21 -7.11 -4.34
CA LEU A 133 6.45 -5.67 -4.34
C LEU A 133 7.96 -5.36 -4.45
N LEU A 134 8.78 -6.05 -3.67
CA LEU A 134 10.23 -5.86 -3.66
C LEU A 134 10.87 -6.30 -4.99
N GLU A 135 10.45 -7.44 -5.54
CA GLU A 135 10.93 -7.94 -6.83
C GLU A 135 10.64 -6.98 -7.99
N ARG A 136 9.46 -6.34 -7.96
CA ARG A 136 9.04 -5.36 -8.95
C ARG A 136 9.57 -3.94 -8.69
N THR A 137 10.12 -3.69 -7.50
CA THR A 137 10.75 -2.42 -7.16
C THR A 137 12.18 -2.41 -7.70
N ARG A 138 12.53 -1.39 -8.47
CA ARG A 138 13.88 -1.19 -8.99
C ARG A 138 14.48 0.09 -8.45
N THR A 139 15.77 0.06 -8.17
CA THR A 139 16.54 1.28 -7.90
C THR A 139 17.57 1.40 -9.00
N VAL A 140 17.58 2.54 -9.68
CA VAL A 140 18.57 2.88 -10.71
C VAL A 140 19.38 4.09 -10.24
N LYS A 141 20.63 4.16 -10.64
CA LYS A 141 21.58 5.21 -10.25
C LYS A 141 22.24 5.82 -11.47
N VAL A 142 22.73 7.05 -11.33
CA VAL A 142 23.62 7.66 -12.30
C VAL A 142 24.86 6.79 -12.45
N GLY A 143 25.23 6.47 -13.67
CA GLY A 143 26.32 5.57 -14.03
C GLY A 143 25.92 4.10 -14.19
N ASP A 144 24.69 3.71 -13.91
CA ASP A 144 24.22 2.35 -14.16
C ASP A 144 24.11 2.11 -15.68
N ASP A 145 24.56 0.92 -16.08
CA ASP A 145 24.49 0.44 -17.48
C ASP A 145 23.23 -0.43 -17.66
N VAL A 146 22.15 0.19 -18.11
CA VAL A 146 20.83 -0.43 -18.26
C VAL A 146 20.19 0.04 -19.56
N PRO A 147 20.02 -0.86 -20.55
CA PRO A 147 19.37 -0.48 -21.81
C PRO A 147 18.00 0.18 -21.58
N PRO A 148 17.72 1.36 -22.18
CA PRO A 148 16.43 2.04 -22.02
C PRO A 148 15.22 1.15 -22.32
N GLY A 149 15.34 0.27 -23.32
CA GLY A 149 14.29 -0.70 -23.68
C GLY A 149 14.01 -1.72 -22.59
N GLN A 150 15.02 -2.16 -21.84
CA GLN A 150 14.85 -3.07 -20.70
C GLN A 150 14.12 -2.36 -19.54
N LEU A 151 14.46 -1.09 -19.29
CA LEU A 151 13.79 -0.31 -18.25
C LEU A 151 12.32 -0.04 -18.62
N VAL A 152 12.03 0.24 -19.89
CA VAL A 152 10.65 0.38 -20.40
C VAL A 152 9.84 -0.90 -20.21
N GLN A 153 10.41 -2.07 -20.51
CA GLN A 153 9.73 -3.35 -20.26
C GLN A 153 9.42 -3.55 -18.77
N ALA A 154 10.36 -3.19 -17.91
CA ALA A 154 10.16 -3.27 -16.47
C ALA A 154 9.07 -2.30 -15.98
N LEU A 155 9.01 -1.09 -16.51
CA LEU A 155 7.94 -0.12 -16.21
C LEU A 155 6.56 -0.64 -16.62
N VAL A 156 6.43 -1.16 -17.84
CA VAL A 156 5.16 -1.76 -18.30
C VAL A 156 4.75 -2.93 -17.40
N ALA A 157 5.68 -3.83 -17.05
CA ALA A 157 5.43 -4.95 -16.14
C ALA A 157 5.08 -4.49 -14.72
N ALA A 158 5.54 -3.31 -14.30
CA ALA A 158 5.20 -2.68 -13.03
C ALA A 158 3.90 -1.86 -13.08
N GLY A 159 3.20 -1.84 -14.21
CA GLY A 159 1.88 -1.20 -14.38
C GLY A 159 1.91 0.25 -14.84
N TYR A 160 3.08 0.79 -15.22
CA TYR A 160 3.16 2.14 -15.77
C TYR A 160 2.57 2.21 -17.17
N VAL A 161 1.97 3.35 -17.51
CA VAL A 161 1.38 3.61 -18.82
C VAL A 161 2.31 4.50 -19.62
N ARG A 162 2.54 4.10 -20.89
CA ARG A 162 3.34 4.91 -21.82
C ARG A 162 2.50 6.04 -22.38
N HIS A 163 3.06 7.25 -22.35
CA HIS A 163 2.52 8.47 -22.96
C HIS A 163 3.56 9.11 -23.87
N ASP A 164 3.13 10.05 -24.71
CA ASP A 164 4.05 10.86 -25.50
C ASP A 164 4.80 11.88 -24.62
N GLN A 165 4.12 12.34 -23.57
CA GLN A 165 4.65 13.22 -22.53
C GLN A 165 4.04 12.82 -21.19
N VAL A 166 4.83 12.86 -20.13
CA VAL A 166 4.34 12.61 -18.75
C VAL A 166 3.56 13.84 -18.29
N ASP A 167 2.31 13.62 -17.90
CA ASP A 167 1.39 14.62 -17.35
C ASP A 167 0.72 14.16 -16.03
N GLY A 168 1.02 12.95 -15.57
CA GLY A 168 0.49 12.38 -14.33
C GLY A 168 1.36 11.27 -13.75
N THR A 169 1.07 10.93 -12.50
CA THR A 169 1.72 9.81 -11.79
C THR A 169 1.45 8.48 -12.50
N SER A 170 2.37 7.52 -12.38
CA SER A 170 2.30 6.20 -13.03
C SER A 170 2.46 6.20 -14.54
N GLN A 171 2.93 7.30 -15.09
CA GLN A 171 3.23 7.43 -16.52
C GLN A 171 4.72 7.45 -16.78
N PHE A 172 5.09 7.07 -18.00
CA PHE A 172 6.43 7.26 -18.54
C PHE A 172 6.39 7.65 -20.02
N ALA A 173 7.45 8.32 -20.46
CA ALA A 173 7.66 8.70 -21.87
C ALA A 173 9.11 8.44 -22.27
N LEU A 174 9.32 7.71 -23.37
CA LEU A 174 10.65 7.50 -23.96
C LEU A 174 10.75 8.24 -25.29
N ARG A 175 11.71 9.16 -25.38
CA ARG A 175 11.99 9.97 -26.57
C ARG A 175 13.50 10.00 -26.85
N GLY A 176 13.95 9.20 -27.80
CA GLY A 176 15.39 9.04 -28.07
C GLY A 176 16.10 8.47 -26.83
N GLY A 177 17.14 9.15 -26.36
CA GLY A 177 17.88 8.79 -25.15
C GLY A 177 17.33 9.41 -23.86
N ILE A 178 16.08 9.89 -23.84
CA ILE A 178 15.47 10.52 -22.65
C ILE A 178 14.27 9.70 -22.21
N LEU A 179 14.27 9.26 -20.95
CA LEU A 179 13.18 8.56 -20.32
C LEU A 179 12.64 9.37 -19.14
N ASP A 180 11.43 9.88 -19.29
CA ASP A 180 10.68 10.58 -18.24
C ASP A 180 9.80 9.56 -17.51
N ILE A 181 9.82 9.58 -16.17
CA ILE A 181 9.05 8.64 -15.32
C ILE A 181 8.45 9.42 -14.16
N PHE A 182 7.17 9.16 -13.82
CA PHE A 182 6.56 9.70 -12.62
C PHE A 182 6.14 8.58 -11.66
N PRO A 183 7.03 8.12 -10.77
CA PRO A 183 6.72 7.05 -9.82
C PRO A 183 5.71 7.48 -8.75
N PRO A 184 4.89 6.53 -8.21
CA PRO A 184 4.12 6.75 -7.00
C PRO A 184 4.98 7.25 -5.84
N GLY A 185 4.39 8.06 -4.95
CA GLY A 185 5.05 8.60 -3.77
C GLY A 185 6.01 9.77 -4.03
N ARG A 186 6.18 10.20 -5.28
CA ARG A 186 6.94 11.42 -5.61
C ARG A 186 5.99 12.58 -5.91
N THR A 187 6.48 13.79 -5.66
CA THR A 187 5.78 15.04 -5.99
C THR A 187 6.10 15.54 -7.39
N GLU A 188 7.24 15.12 -7.94
CA GLU A 188 7.71 15.52 -9.27
C GLU A 188 8.19 14.30 -10.06
N PRO A 189 7.97 14.29 -11.40
CA PRO A 189 8.54 13.28 -12.28
C PRO A 189 10.06 13.43 -12.38
N VAL A 190 10.72 12.37 -12.88
CA VAL A 190 12.17 12.31 -13.03
C VAL A 190 12.51 12.03 -14.48
N ARG A 191 13.44 12.80 -15.02
CA ARG A 191 14.04 12.64 -16.34
C ARG A 191 15.38 11.92 -16.21
N LEU A 192 15.52 10.78 -16.87
CA LEU A 192 16.76 10.04 -17.03
C LEU A 192 17.30 10.32 -18.44
N GLU A 193 18.54 10.75 -18.52
CA GLU A 193 19.24 10.96 -19.78
C GLU A 193 20.26 9.85 -19.97
N PHE A 194 20.25 9.23 -21.15
CA PHE A 194 21.08 8.08 -21.47
C PHE A 194 22.14 8.47 -22.52
N TRP A 195 23.35 7.97 -22.29
CA TRP A 195 24.39 7.90 -23.33
C TRP A 195 24.60 6.42 -23.69
N GLY A 196 24.06 6.01 -24.83
CA GLY A 196 23.94 4.57 -25.13
C GLY A 196 23.02 3.87 -24.13
N ASP A 197 23.57 2.91 -23.40
CA ASP A 197 22.86 2.15 -22.34
C ASP A 197 23.16 2.68 -20.94
N THR A 198 24.04 3.68 -20.78
CA THR A 198 24.45 4.23 -19.49
C THR A 198 23.57 5.43 -19.10
N ILE A 199 23.08 5.45 -17.86
CA ILE A 199 22.36 6.60 -17.29
C ILE A 199 23.36 7.69 -16.97
N GLU A 200 23.42 8.75 -17.80
CA GLU A 200 24.36 9.86 -17.65
C GLU A 200 23.91 10.86 -16.57
N SER A 201 22.60 11.14 -16.53
CA SER A 201 22.06 12.09 -15.55
C SER A 201 20.63 11.74 -15.16
N MET A 202 20.24 12.18 -13.96
CA MET A 202 18.87 12.14 -13.47
C MET A 202 18.48 13.50 -12.90
N THR A 203 17.33 14.03 -13.29
CA THR A 203 16.82 15.30 -12.79
C THR A 203 15.32 15.23 -12.55
N ALA A 204 14.83 15.71 -11.41
CA ALA A 204 13.43 16.01 -11.24
C ALA A 204 13.03 17.19 -12.13
N PHE A 205 11.77 17.29 -12.53
CA PHE A 205 11.27 18.39 -13.32
C PHE A 205 9.83 18.72 -12.99
N ASP A 206 9.47 19.97 -13.15
CA ASP A 206 8.12 20.49 -12.95
C ASP A 206 7.22 20.10 -14.15
N LEU A 207 6.05 19.50 -13.86
CA LEU A 207 5.13 19.03 -14.90
C LEU A 207 4.61 20.12 -15.83
N ALA A 208 4.27 21.28 -15.28
CA ALA A 208 3.65 22.35 -16.04
C ALA A 208 4.64 23.07 -16.96
N THR A 209 5.85 23.33 -16.45
CA THR A 209 6.88 24.08 -17.17
C THR A 209 7.90 23.20 -17.89
N GLN A 210 7.95 21.91 -17.56
CA GLN A 210 8.95 20.93 -18.04
C GLN A 210 10.40 21.31 -17.71
N ARG A 211 10.59 22.25 -16.78
CA ARG A 211 11.91 22.70 -16.36
C ARG A 211 12.50 21.79 -15.29
N ARG A 212 13.79 21.52 -15.40
CA ARG A 212 14.54 20.77 -14.39
C ARG A 212 14.53 21.52 -13.05
N THR A 213 14.35 20.79 -11.97
CA THR A 213 14.30 21.31 -10.59
C THR A 213 15.50 20.82 -9.78
N GLU A 214 15.61 19.56 -9.48
CA GLU A 214 16.63 18.97 -8.62
C GLU A 214 17.40 17.86 -9.33
N ALA A 215 18.74 17.85 -9.16
CA ALA A 215 19.58 16.75 -9.64
C ALA A 215 19.51 15.57 -8.63
N LEU A 216 19.38 14.37 -9.16
CA LEU A 216 19.24 13.13 -8.38
C LEU A 216 20.39 12.17 -8.73
N ASN A 217 20.89 11.45 -7.74
CA ASN A 217 21.88 10.39 -7.94
C ASN A 217 21.26 8.99 -8.06
N SER A 218 20.02 8.83 -7.60
CA SER A 218 19.32 7.55 -7.66
C SER A 218 17.81 7.77 -7.75
N LEU A 219 17.12 6.83 -8.37
CA LEU A 219 15.67 6.78 -8.44
C LEU A 219 15.18 5.40 -8.05
N ARG A 220 14.28 5.36 -7.05
CA ARG A 220 13.52 4.16 -6.71
C ARG A 220 12.22 4.16 -7.50
N ILE A 221 12.00 3.10 -8.28
CA ILE A 221 10.83 2.91 -9.12
C ILE A 221 10.02 1.77 -8.49
N THR A 222 8.89 2.12 -7.88
CA THR A 222 7.95 1.17 -7.28
C THR A 222 6.87 0.80 -8.28
N PRO A 223 6.15 -0.32 -8.12
CA PRO A 223 4.96 -0.60 -8.91
C PRO A 223 3.97 0.56 -8.90
N SER A 224 3.27 0.74 -10.00
CA SER A 224 2.25 1.79 -10.20
C SER A 224 0.83 1.25 -10.16
N ALA A 225 0.67 -0.04 -9.88
CA ALA A 225 -0.61 -0.70 -9.72
C ALA A 225 -0.49 -1.79 -8.65
N GLU A 226 -1.50 -1.90 -7.80
CA GLU A 226 -1.53 -2.91 -6.72
C GLU A 226 -1.90 -4.30 -7.25
N VAL A 227 -2.67 -4.36 -8.36
CA VAL A 227 -3.01 -5.61 -9.03
C VAL A 227 -2.25 -5.71 -10.35
N LEU A 228 -1.31 -6.64 -10.41
CA LEU A 228 -0.50 -6.92 -11.58
C LEU A 228 -0.66 -8.40 -11.97
N PHE A 229 -0.96 -8.66 -13.22
CA PHE A 229 -1.10 -10.02 -13.75
C PHE A 229 0.26 -10.53 -14.22
N ALA A 230 1.00 -11.21 -13.32
CA ALA A 230 2.32 -11.77 -13.64
C ALA A 230 2.23 -12.82 -14.76
N ASP A 231 1.16 -13.62 -14.75
CA ASP A 231 0.84 -14.62 -15.77
C ASP A 231 -0.63 -14.43 -16.20
N ALA A 232 -0.79 -13.69 -17.31
CA ALA A 232 -2.10 -13.38 -17.86
C ALA A 232 -2.86 -14.65 -18.29
N GLU A 233 -2.16 -15.67 -18.81
CA GLU A 233 -2.79 -16.93 -19.24
C GLU A 233 -3.30 -17.75 -18.04
N LYS A 234 -2.50 -17.87 -16.99
CA LYS A 234 -2.90 -18.55 -15.75
C LYS A 234 -4.12 -17.88 -15.12
N THR A 235 -4.10 -16.54 -15.04
CA THR A 235 -5.20 -15.78 -14.47
C THR A 235 -6.45 -15.86 -15.36
N ALA A 236 -6.31 -15.79 -16.68
CA ALA A 236 -7.44 -15.96 -17.60
C ALA A 236 -8.10 -17.33 -17.45
N LYS A 237 -7.32 -18.42 -17.32
CA LYS A 237 -7.86 -19.76 -17.02
C LYS A 237 -8.60 -19.82 -15.68
N ALA A 238 -8.11 -19.14 -14.65
CA ALA A 238 -8.80 -19.06 -13.36
C ALA A 238 -10.13 -18.31 -13.48
N ILE A 239 -10.18 -17.22 -14.25
CA ILE A 239 -11.43 -16.49 -14.56
C ILE A 239 -12.43 -17.37 -15.33
N GLU A 240 -11.97 -18.15 -16.33
CA GLU A 240 -12.80 -19.10 -17.05
C GLU A 240 -13.36 -20.20 -16.14
N ALA A 241 -12.56 -20.71 -15.20
CA ALA A 241 -13.01 -21.68 -14.21
C ALA A 241 -14.12 -21.11 -13.31
N LEU A 242 -13.99 -19.84 -12.88
CA LEU A 242 -15.08 -19.13 -12.18
C LEU A 242 -16.34 -19.04 -13.04
N ALA A 243 -16.21 -18.65 -14.32
CA ALA A 243 -17.33 -18.56 -15.25
C ALA A 243 -18.02 -19.92 -15.45
N ALA A 244 -17.27 -21.01 -15.48
CA ALA A 244 -17.80 -22.37 -15.58
C ALA A 244 -18.55 -22.82 -14.31
N GLY A 245 -18.14 -22.34 -13.13
CA GLY A 245 -18.78 -22.61 -11.84
C GLY A 245 -20.14 -21.90 -11.65
N LEU A 246 -20.42 -20.85 -12.41
CA LEU A 246 -21.68 -20.11 -12.30
C LEU A 246 -22.87 -20.95 -12.82
N ARG A 247 -23.88 -21.09 -11.97
CA ARG A 247 -25.11 -21.86 -12.28
C ARG A 247 -26.33 -20.93 -12.45
N GLY A 248 -27.34 -21.39 -13.19
CA GLY A 248 -28.63 -20.74 -13.32
C GLY A 248 -28.64 -19.48 -14.19
N LYS A 249 -29.30 -18.40 -13.72
CA LYS A 249 -29.58 -17.17 -14.51
C LYS A 249 -28.39 -16.21 -14.62
N ALA A 250 -27.15 -16.63 -14.24
CA ALA A 250 -25.96 -15.79 -14.24
C ALA A 250 -25.31 -15.63 -15.64
N THR A 251 -26.08 -15.72 -16.73
CA THR A 251 -25.56 -15.69 -18.12
C THR A 251 -24.74 -14.45 -18.41
N LYS A 252 -25.23 -13.26 -18.02
CA LYS A 252 -24.50 -11.98 -18.23
C LYS A 252 -23.18 -11.91 -17.48
N ALA A 253 -23.15 -12.41 -16.23
CA ALA A 253 -21.92 -12.45 -15.44
C ALA A 253 -20.89 -13.40 -16.05
N ARG A 254 -21.36 -14.57 -16.53
CA ARG A 254 -20.51 -15.55 -17.22
C ARG A 254 -19.92 -14.99 -18.51
N GLU A 255 -20.74 -14.35 -19.35
CA GLU A 255 -20.27 -13.70 -20.59
C GLU A 255 -19.22 -12.62 -20.29
N LYS A 256 -19.45 -11.80 -19.25
CA LYS A 256 -18.49 -10.76 -18.83
C LYS A 256 -17.17 -11.36 -18.37
N LEU A 257 -17.19 -12.43 -17.57
CA LEU A 257 -15.97 -13.11 -17.13
C LEU A 257 -15.18 -13.67 -18.31
N LEU A 258 -15.85 -14.31 -19.28
CA LEU A 258 -15.19 -14.85 -20.47
C LEU A 258 -14.60 -13.74 -21.34
N THR A 259 -15.31 -12.62 -21.48
CA THR A 259 -14.80 -11.42 -22.17
C THR A 259 -13.57 -10.85 -21.45
N ASP A 260 -13.60 -10.77 -20.12
CA ASP A 260 -12.47 -10.29 -19.34
C ASP A 260 -11.26 -11.24 -19.48
N ALA A 261 -11.46 -12.56 -19.49
CA ALA A 261 -10.40 -13.54 -19.71
C ALA A 261 -9.73 -13.36 -21.09
N ASP A 262 -10.53 -13.17 -22.14
CA ASP A 262 -10.03 -12.93 -23.51
C ASP A 262 -9.30 -11.58 -23.62
N ASN A 263 -9.84 -10.53 -23.00
CA ASN A 263 -9.17 -9.22 -22.94
C ASN A 263 -7.83 -9.28 -22.20
N LEU A 264 -7.79 -10.01 -21.07
CA LEU A 264 -6.55 -10.18 -20.31
C LEU A 264 -5.45 -10.85 -21.15
N ARG A 265 -5.78 -11.87 -21.94
CA ARG A 265 -4.84 -12.51 -22.86
C ARG A 265 -4.31 -11.54 -23.92
N LYS A 266 -5.19 -10.67 -24.43
CA LYS A 266 -4.83 -9.74 -25.51
C LYS A 266 -4.03 -8.54 -25.03
N THR A 267 -4.35 -8.00 -23.85
CA THR A 267 -3.81 -6.71 -23.38
C THR A 267 -2.86 -6.83 -22.19
N GLY A 268 -2.85 -7.98 -21.51
CA GLY A 268 -2.08 -8.18 -20.28
C GLY A 268 -2.66 -7.46 -19.05
N THR A 269 -3.78 -6.74 -19.18
CA THR A 269 -4.41 -5.98 -18.09
C THR A 269 -5.93 -5.94 -18.23
N LEU A 270 -6.61 -5.46 -17.19
CA LEU A 270 -8.07 -5.30 -17.17
C LEU A 270 -8.46 -3.96 -16.55
N PRO A 271 -9.55 -3.31 -17.03
CA PRO A 271 -10.02 -2.04 -16.48
C PRO A 271 -10.44 -2.12 -15.01
N CYS A 272 -11.14 -3.18 -14.63
CA CYS A 272 -11.62 -3.41 -13.25
C CYS A 272 -10.89 -4.61 -12.64
N LYS A 273 -9.57 -4.48 -12.48
CA LYS A 273 -8.68 -5.56 -12.04
C LYS A 273 -8.87 -5.95 -10.58
N ASP A 274 -9.36 -5.05 -9.73
CA ASP A 274 -9.52 -5.24 -8.28
C ASP A 274 -10.40 -6.43 -7.90
N LYS A 275 -11.45 -6.69 -8.67
CA LYS A 275 -12.33 -7.85 -8.47
C LYS A 275 -11.63 -9.21 -8.62
N TYR A 276 -10.44 -9.23 -9.23
CA TYR A 276 -9.64 -10.43 -9.42
C TYR A 276 -8.49 -10.57 -8.43
N LEU A 277 -8.39 -9.64 -7.44
CA LEU A 277 -7.42 -9.75 -6.36
C LEU A 277 -7.35 -11.14 -5.72
N PRO A 278 -8.48 -11.79 -5.36
CA PRO A 278 -8.45 -13.12 -4.74
C PRO A 278 -7.89 -14.22 -5.65
N LEU A 279 -7.90 -14.01 -6.97
CA LEU A 279 -7.29 -14.95 -7.93
C LEU A 279 -5.79 -14.73 -8.09
N VAL A 280 -5.33 -13.49 -7.86
CA VAL A 280 -3.93 -13.10 -8.02
C VAL A 280 -3.18 -13.25 -6.69
N TYR A 281 -3.75 -12.75 -5.60
CA TYR A 281 -3.14 -12.72 -4.26
C TYR A 281 -4.06 -13.42 -3.24
N GLN A 282 -3.93 -14.75 -3.12
CA GLN A 282 -4.91 -15.60 -2.41
C GLN A 282 -5.04 -15.33 -0.91
N SER A 283 -4.00 -14.84 -0.23
CA SER A 283 -4.01 -14.72 1.24
C SER A 283 -3.15 -13.58 1.79
N ASN A 284 -2.67 -12.69 0.95
CA ASN A 284 -1.76 -11.62 1.38
C ASN A 284 -2.50 -10.32 1.68
N GLY A 285 -2.13 -9.69 2.79
CA GLY A 285 -2.73 -8.44 3.26
C GLY A 285 -1.72 -7.51 3.92
N LEU A 286 -2.22 -6.42 4.49
CA LEU A 286 -1.40 -5.42 5.19
C LEU A 286 -0.55 -6.03 6.31
N PHE A 287 -1.06 -7.07 6.98
CA PHE A 287 -0.35 -7.73 8.08
C PHE A 287 0.97 -8.39 7.66
N ASP A 288 1.11 -8.80 6.39
CA ASP A 288 2.34 -9.40 5.87
C ASP A 288 3.50 -8.40 5.80
N TYR A 289 3.20 -7.10 5.80
CA TYR A 289 4.17 -6.01 5.83
C TYR A 289 4.55 -5.56 7.23
N CYS A 290 3.84 -6.04 8.28
CA CYS A 290 4.04 -5.58 9.64
C CYS A 290 5.19 -6.33 10.32
N ASN A 291 6.30 -5.64 10.55
CA ASN A 291 7.46 -6.14 11.30
C ASN A 291 7.53 -5.57 12.73
N GLY A 292 6.44 -4.98 13.22
CA GLY A 292 6.39 -4.24 14.47
C GLY A 292 5.30 -4.70 15.44
N LEU A 293 4.73 -3.75 16.13
CA LEU A 293 3.69 -3.94 17.11
C LEU A 293 2.31 -3.69 16.48
N LEU A 294 1.34 -4.55 16.80
CA LEU A 294 -0.05 -4.34 16.40
C LEU A 294 -0.83 -3.71 17.57
N ALA A 295 -1.44 -2.56 17.30
CA ALA A 295 -2.36 -1.89 18.21
C ALA A 295 -3.76 -1.84 17.59
N VAL A 296 -4.79 -2.03 18.39
CA VAL A 296 -6.20 -1.95 17.96
C VAL A 296 -6.92 -0.92 18.81
N CYS A 297 -7.33 0.18 18.22
CA CYS A 297 -8.12 1.21 18.88
C CYS A 297 -9.61 0.84 18.83
N ASP A 298 -10.33 1.06 19.94
CA ASP A 298 -11.78 0.80 20.03
C ASP A 298 -12.17 -0.62 19.57
N SER A 299 -11.52 -1.61 20.15
CA SER A 299 -11.59 -3.02 19.72
C SER A 299 -13.02 -3.59 19.62
N ALA A 300 -13.99 -3.07 20.40
CA ALA A 300 -15.38 -3.47 20.31
C ALA A 300 -15.99 -3.07 18.95
N LYS A 301 -15.80 -1.80 18.53
CA LYS A 301 -16.26 -1.31 17.23
C LYS A 301 -15.54 -2.02 16.09
N VAL A 302 -14.22 -2.20 16.18
CA VAL A 302 -13.43 -2.93 15.19
C VAL A 302 -13.97 -4.35 14.96
N LYS A 303 -14.41 -5.04 16.01
CA LYS A 303 -15.02 -6.37 15.90
C LYS A 303 -16.38 -6.34 15.20
N GLU A 304 -17.22 -5.35 15.54
CA GLU A 304 -18.54 -5.18 14.91
C GLU A 304 -18.40 -4.89 13.42
N ASP A 305 -17.57 -3.95 13.04
CA ASP A 305 -17.35 -3.57 11.64
C ASP A 305 -16.71 -4.72 10.83
N ASN A 306 -15.80 -5.48 11.41
CA ASN A 306 -15.20 -6.63 10.73
C ASN A 306 -16.22 -7.76 10.52
N VAL A 307 -17.13 -8.00 11.44
CA VAL A 307 -18.22 -8.98 11.26
C VAL A 307 -19.17 -8.56 10.13
N ILE A 308 -19.53 -7.28 10.07
CA ILE A 308 -20.38 -6.74 9.01
C ILE A 308 -19.68 -6.86 7.65
N GLY A 309 -18.45 -6.41 7.55
CA GLY A 309 -17.65 -6.52 6.31
C GLY A 309 -17.43 -7.97 5.86
N THR A 310 -17.27 -8.90 6.80
CA THR A 310 -17.14 -10.34 6.50
C THR A 310 -18.44 -10.95 5.99
N LEU A 311 -19.60 -10.54 6.51
CA LEU A 311 -20.92 -10.98 6.02
C LEU A 311 -21.20 -10.47 4.61
N GLU A 312 -20.78 -9.25 4.27
CA GLU A 312 -20.95 -8.69 2.93
C GLU A 312 -19.99 -9.29 1.89
N GLN A 313 -18.80 -9.69 2.30
CA GLN A 313 -17.77 -10.25 1.40
C GLN A 313 -17.71 -11.78 1.37
N GLY A 314 -18.39 -12.47 2.28
CA GLY A 314 -18.56 -13.94 2.25
C GLY A 314 -17.34 -14.76 2.70
N GLU A 315 -16.30 -14.18 3.27
CA GLU A 315 -15.13 -14.91 3.77
C GLU A 315 -14.69 -14.45 5.16
N CYS A 316 -14.56 -15.40 6.09
CA CYS A 316 -13.93 -15.18 7.38
C CYS A 316 -12.41 -15.26 7.24
N VAL A 317 -11.70 -14.15 7.37
CA VAL A 317 -10.25 -14.16 7.51
C VAL A 317 -9.90 -14.38 8.98
N HIS A 318 -9.47 -15.57 9.32
CA HIS A 318 -8.94 -15.88 10.64
C HIS A 318 -7.49 -15.39 10.71
N VAL A 319 -7.25 -14.26 11.39
CA VAL A 319 -5.89 -13.73 11.57
C VAL A 319 -5.31 -14.32 12.84
N GLU A 320 -4.65 -15.46 12.71
CA GLU A 320 -3.76 -15.97 13.76
C GLU A 320 -2.40 -15.28 13.66
N ARG A 321 -2.21 -14.15 14.35
CA ARG A 321 -0.88 -13.60 14.59
C ARG A 321 -0.71 -13.07 16.02
N PRO A 322 0.48 -13.33 16.62
CA PRO A 322 0.73 -12.96 18.01
C PRO A 322 1.04 -11.47 18.11
N VAL A 323 0.48 -10.81 19.09
CA VAL A 323 0.77 -9.46 19.60
C VAL A 323 -0.27 -8.42 19.25
N THR A 324 -1.35 -8.38 20.00
CA THR A 324 -2.34 -7.31 19.95
C THR A 324 -2.27 -6.47 21.21
N LEU A 325 -2.02 -5.17 21.06
CA LEU A 325 -2.31 -4.17 22.09
C LEU A 325 -3.71 -3.64 21.82
N GLN A 326 -4.66 -3.85 22.73
CA GLN A 326 -5.98 -3.22 22.69
C GLN A 326 -5.89 -1.89 23.43
N ILE A 327 -6.15 -0.77 22.77
CA ILE A 327 -6.13 0.57 23.35
C ILE A 327 -7.53 1.17 23.32
#